data_6269216d75816485f4875f4f7c5dcb10
#
_entry.id   6269216d75816485f4875f4f7c5dcb10
#
_cell.length_a   1.000
_cell.length_b   1.000
_cell.length_c   1.000
_cell.angle_alpha   90.00
_cell.angle_beta   90.00
_cell.angle_gamma   90.00
#
_symmetry.space_group_name_H-M   'P 1'
#
loop_
_entity.id
_entity.type
_entity.pdbx_description
1 polymer ?
#
loop_
_entity_poly.entity_id
_entity_poly.type
_entity_poly.pdbx_seq_one_letter_code
_entity_poly.pdbx_strand_id
1 'polypeptide(L)'
;MIARKPLTFTKHARDAITERDLELRWIERTVWEPTWSQPDPDPGRPGVERRFRAVPEFGGRILRAACLETATEVRILTVFFDRDAREPK
;
A
#
# COMPACT_ATOMS: atom_id res chain seq x y z
N MET A 1 -7.32 -22.20 8.09
CA MET A 1 -6.58 -20.98 7.74
C MET A 1 -7.28 -20.28 6.57
N ILE A 2 -7.53 -19.00 6.71
CA ILE A 2 -8.16 -18.23 5.64
C ILE A 2 -7.07 -17.71 4.71
N ALA A 3 -7.15 -18.07 3.44
CA ALA A 3 -6.21 -17.57 2.45
C ALA A 3 -6.46 -16.07 2.21
N ARG A 4 -5.38 -15.31 2.16
CA ARG A 4 -5.48 -13.90 1.82
C ARG A 4 -5.79 -13.75 0.34
N LYS A 5 -6.54 -12.71 0.00
CA LYS A 5 -6.83 -12.39 -1.39
C LYS A 5 -5.53 -12.08 -2.13
N PRO A 6 -5.44 -12.37 -3.42
CA PRO A 6 -4.26 -12.00 -4.19
C PRO A 6 -4.16 -10.48 -4.33
N LEU A 7 -2.93 -10.00 -4.36
CA LEU A 7 -2.65 -8.60 -4.68
C LEU A 7 -2.50 -8.49 -6.19
N THR A 8 -3.16 -7.51 -6.77
CA THR A 8 -2.98 -7.18 -8.18
C THR A 8 -2.45 -5.75 -8.28
N PHE A 9 -1.79 -5.44 -9.39
CA PHE A 9 -1.06 -4.18 -9.50
C PHE A 9 -1.41 -3.48 -10.81
N THR A 10 -1.66 -2.17 -10.73
CA THR A 10 -1.77 -1.37 -11.95
C THR A 10 -0.39 -1.24 -12.59
N LYS A 11 -0.36 -0.83 -13.86
CA LYS A 11 0.91 -0.58 -14.53
C LYS A 11 1.74 0.44 -13.77
N HIS A 12 1.10 1.51 -13.29
CA HIS A 12 1.75 2.55 -12.52
C HIS A 12 2.41 1.98 -11.25
N ALA A 13 1.70 1.10 -10.53
CA ALA A 13 2.24 0.48 -9.34
C ALA A 13 3.42 -0.43 -9.68
N ARG A 14 3.32 -1.22 -10.76
CA ARG A 14 4.41 -2.10 -11.19
C ARG A 14 5.65 -1.30 -11.58
N ASP A 15 5.45 -0.19 -12.29
CA ASP A 15 6.57 0.67 -12.68
C ASP A 15 7.28 1.23 -11.44
N ALA A 16 6.52 1.69 -10.46
CA ALA A 16 7.08 2.21 -9.21
C ALA A 16 7.88 1.14 -8.44
N ILE A 17 7.35 -0.07 -8.39
CA ILE A 17 8.03 -1.19 -7.72
C ILE A 17 9.38 -1.45 -8.37
N THR A 18 9.41 -1.49 -9.70
CA THR A 18 10.64 -1.74 -10.46
C THR A 18 11.63 -0.58 -10.33
N GLU A 19 11.16 0.63 -10.52
CA GLU A 19 12.02 1.82 -10.49
C GLU A 19 12.65 2.07 -9.13
N ARG A 20 11.90 1.77 -8.06
CA ARG A 20 12.34 2.05 -6.69
C ARG A 20 12.85 0.79 -5.98
N ASP A 21 12.86 -0.32 -6.67
CA ASP A 21 13.32 -1.61 -6.13
C ASP A 21 12.61 -1.97 -4.83
N LEU A 22 11.28 -1.83 -4.83
CA LEU A 22 10.48 -2.16 -3.66
C LEU A 22 10.31 -3.66 -3.53
N GLU A 23 10.52 -4.18 -2.33
CA GLU A 23 10.33 -5.62 -2.12
C GLU A 23 8.84 -5.94 -1.91
N LEU A 24 8.39 -7.01 -2.55
CA LEU A 24 6.99 -7.42 -2.47
C LEU A 24 6.55 -7.68 -1.04
N ARG A 25 7.43 -8.27 -0.21
CA ARG A 25 7.09 -8.54 1.20
C ARG A 25 6.79 -7.28 1.99
N TRP A 26 7.40 -6.14 1.64
CA TRP A 26 7.12 -4.87 2.30
C TRP A 26 5.71 -4.40 1.94
N ILE A 27 5.33 -4.59 0.67
CA ILE A 27 4.01 -4.21 0.17
C ILE A 27 2.94 -5.09 0.81
N GLU A 28 3.15 -6.40 0.83
CA GLU A 28 2.22 -7.33 1.45
C GLU A 28 2.00 -7.01 2.93
N ARG A 29 3.08 -6.72 3.65
CA ARG A 29 3.00 -6.38 5.05
C ARG A 29 2.21 -5.09 5.27
N THR A 30 2.44 -4.10 4.41
CA THR A 30 1.73 -2.81 4.48
C THR A 30 0.25 -2.98 4.18
N VAL A 31 -0.09 -3.82 3.22
CA VAL A 31 -1.49 -4.05 2.84
C VAL A 31 -2.24 -4.84 3.90
N TRP A 32 -1.65 -5.92 4.40
CA TRP A 32 -2.35 -6.83 5.30
C TRP A 32 -2.23 -6.48 6.77
N GLU A 33 -1.17 -5.77 7.16
CA GLU A 33 -0.92 -5.42 8.55
C GLU A 33 -0.48 -3.95 8.66
N PRO A 34 -1.30 -3.01 8.16
CA PRO A 34 -0.92 -1.60 8.22
C PRO A 34 -0.90 -1.10 9.66
N THR A 35 -0.01 -0.13 9.93
CA THR A 35 -0.01 0.55 11.20
C THR A 35 -1.23 1.45 11.31
N TRP A 36 -1.59 2.09 10.20
CA TRP A 36 -2.85 2.85 10.10
C TRP A 36 -3.30 2.90 8.64
N SER A 37 -4.56 3.25 8.46
CA SER A 37 -5.12 3.45 7.13
C SER A 37 -6.08 4.63 7.17
N GLN A 38 -6.32 5.20 6.00
CA GLN A 38 -7.27 6.31 5.86
C GLN A 38 -7.81 6.33 4.44
N PRO A 39 -9.04 6.85 4.25
CA PRO A 39 -9.59 6.94 2.90
C PRO A 39 -8.72 7.83 2.01
N ASP A 40 -8.65 7.49 0.73
CA ASP A 40 -8.01 8.36 -0.24
C ASP A 40 -8.87 9.62 -0.39
N PRO A 41 -8.27 10.83 -0.27
CA PRO A 41 -9.05 12.07 -0.32
C PRO A 41 -9.54 12.43 -1.72
N ASP A 42 -9.06 11.76 -2.76
CA ASP A 42 -9.46 12.06 -4.13
C ASP A 42 -10.90 11.60 -4.38
N PRO A 43 -11.84 12.53 -4.66
CA PRO A 43 -13.24 12.14 -4.94
C PRO A 43 -13.38 11.27 -6.19
N GLY A 44 -12.38 11.26 -7.08
CA GLY A 44 -12.35 10.38 -8.23
C GLY A 44 -11.94 8.96 -7.92
N ARG A 45 -11.65 8.65 -6.64
CA ARG A 45 -11.21 7.32 -6.20
C ARG A 45 -12.06 6.80 -5.05
N PRO A 46 -13.38 6.63 -5.26
CA PRO A 46 -14.23 6.11 -4.19
C PRO A 46 -13.83 4.69 -3.81
N GLY A 47 -13.82 4.41 -2.51
CA GLY A 47 -13.47 3.09 -2.01
C GLY A 47 -11.98 2.81 -1.92
N VAL A 48 -11.13 3.71 -2.40
CA VAL A 48 -9.68 3.54 -2.29
C VAL A 48 -9.21 3.94 -0.90
N GLU A 49 -8.35 3.12 -0.32
CA GLU A 49 -7.82 3.34 1.01
C GLU A 49 -6.31 3.40 0.95
N ARG A 50 -5.73 4.34 1.67
CA ARG A 50 -4.27 4.42 1.83
C ARG A 50 -3.88 3.65 3.07
N ARG A 51 -2.98 2.69 2.93
CA ARG A 51 -2.46 1.88 4.02
C ARG A 51 -0.99 2.21 4.23
N PHE A 52 -0.59 2.38 5.49
CA PHE A 52 0.74 2.86 5.84
C PHE A 52 1.43 1.92 6.81
N ARG A 53 2.71 1.69 6.60
CA ARG A 53 3.52 0.94 7.54
C ARG A 53 5.01 1.29 7.39
N ALA A 54 5.70 1.43 8.52
CA ALA A 54 7.14 1.63 8.48
C ALA A 54 7.85 0.35 8.06
N VAL A 55 8.93 0.49 7.30
CA VAL A 55 9.76 -0.63 6.84
C VAL A 55 11.10 -0.54 7.57
N PRO A 56 11.30 -1.33 8.64
CA PRO A 56 12.54 -1.29 9.41
C PRO A 56 13.77 -1.61 8.56
N GLU A 57 13.63 -2.52 7.60
CA GLU A 57 14.70 -2.92 6.70
C GLU A 57 15.20 -1.77 5.82
N PHE A 58 14.39 -0.73 5.70
CA PHE A 58 14.73 0.44 4.89
C PHE A 58 14.71 1.72 5.72
N GLY A 59 15.40 1.69 6.85
CA GLY A 59 15.56 2.85 7.72
C GLY A 59 14.30 3.33 8.42
N GLY A 60 13.27 2.50 8.52
CA GLY A 60 12.02 2.88 9.17
C GLY A 60 11.16 3.83 8.36
N ARG A 61 11.45 4.00 7.07
CA ARG A 61 10.64 4.83 6.19
C ARG A 61 9.23 4.24 6.06
N ILE A 62 8.25 5.12 5.90
CA ILE A 62 6.86 4.72 5.83
C ILE A 62 6.45 4.45 4.40
N LEU A 63 6.04 3.21 4.14
CA LEU A 63 5.53 2.80 2.84
C LEU A 63 4.03 3.08 2.81
N ARG A 64 3.56 3.71 1.73
CA ARG A 64 2.15 4.00 1.51
C ARG A 64 1.67 3.22 0.30
N ALA A 65 0.60 2.46 0.46
CA ALA A 65 -0.03 1.73 -0.63
C ALA A 65 -1.48 2.18 -0.76
N ALA A 66 -1.86 2.67 -1.94
CA ALA A 66 -3.25 3.00 -2.23
C ALA A 66 -3.92 1.74 -2.77
N CYS A 67 -4.93 1.27 -2.07
CA CYS A 67 -5.54 -0.04 -2.29
C CYS A 67 -7.03 0.06 -2.56
N LEU A 68 -7.50 -0.73 -3.50
CA LEU A 68 -8.94 -0.93 -3.70
C LEU A 68 -9.22 -2.40 -3.45
N GLU A 69 -9.84 -2.69 -2.32
CA GLU A 69 -10.16 -4.07 -1.95
C GLU A 69 -11.54 -4.43 -2.45
N THR A 70 -11.62 -5.57 -3.15
CA THR A 70 -12.88 -6.12 -3.64
C THR A 70 -13.11 -7.48 -2.97
N ALA A 71 -14.17 -8.18 -3.35
CA ALA A 71 -14.45 -9.50 -2.81
C ALA A 71 -13.37 -10.53 -3.18
N THR A 72 -12.65 -10.31 -4.29
CA THR A 72 -11.72 -11.31 -4.85
C THR A 72 -10.26 -10.91 -4.87
N GLU A 73 -9.95 -9.62 -4.71
CA GLU A 73 -8.57 -9.15 -4.80
C GLU A 73 -8.36 -7.86 -4.04
N VAL A 74 -7.10 -7.52 -3.81
CA VAL A 74 -6.72 -6.17 -3.39
C VAL A 74 -5.88 -5.58 -4.53
N ARG A 75 -6.42 -4.57 -5.18
CA ARG A 75 -5.75 -3.91 -6.29
C ARG A 75 -4.91 -2.76 -5.78
N ILE A 76 -3.62 -2.80 -6.07
CA ILE A 76 -2.69 -1.75 -5.66
C ILE A 76 -2.59 -0.74 -6.80
N LEU A 77 -3.03 0.49 -6.54
CA LEU A 77 -3.03 1.56 -7.53
C LEU A 77 -1.70 2.30 -7.56
N THR A 78 -1.18 2.61 -6.37
CA THR A 78 0.12 3.29 -6.23
C THR A 78 0.80 2.76 -4.98
N VAL A 79 2.13 2.79 -4.98
CA VAL A 79 2.92 2.43 -3.81
C VAL A 79 4.24 3.20 -3.83
N PHE A 80 4.59 3.82 -2.71
CA PHE A 80 5.85 4.55 -2.60
C PHE A 80 6.14 4.89 -1.14
N PHE A 81 7.39 5.25 -0.86
CA PHE A 81 7.75 5.75 0.47
C PHE A 81 7.30 7.20 0.59
N ASP A 82 6.49 7.48 1.62
CA ASP A 82 5.90 8.80 1.84
C ASP A 82 6.63 9.53 2.97
N ARG A 83 7.41 10.53 2.60
CA ARG A 83 8.19 11.30 3.58
C ARG A 83 7.32 12.16 4.50
N ASP A 84 6.14 12.50 4.03
CA ASP A 84 5.25 13.39 4.77
C ASP A 84 4.23 12.64 5.61
N ALA A 85 4.21 11.32 5.52
CA ALA A 85 3.26 10.51 6.28
C ALA A 85 3.51 10.62 7.78
N ARG A 86 2.43 10.84 8.52
CA ARG A 86 2.46 10.89 9.98
C ARG A 86 1.35 10.05 10.53
N GLU A 87 1.69 9.18 11.47
CA GLU A 87 0.69 8.37 12.13
C GLU A 87 -0.25 9.26 12.92
N PRO A 88 -1.57 9.12 12.76
CA PRO A 88 -2.53 9.92 13.52
C PRO A 88 -2.40 9.65 15.01
N LYS A 89 -2.58 10.73 15.79
CA LYS A 89 -2.55 10.63 17.26
C LYS A 89 -3.90 10.25 17.83
#